data_ea4aa43404d1d60fb2d5ba25f6692326
#
_entry.id   ea4aa43404d1d60fb2d5ba25f6692326
#
_cell.length_a   1.000
_cell.length_b   1.000
_cell.length_c   1.000
_cell.angle_alpha   90.00
_cell.angle_beta   90.00
_cell.angle_gamma   90.00
#
_symmetry.space_group_name_H-M   'P 1'
#
loop_
_entity.id
_entity.type
_entity.pdbx_description
1 polymer ?
#
loop_
_entity_poly.entity_id
_entity_poly.type
_entity_poly.pdbx_seq_one_letter_code
_entity_poly.pdbx_strand_id
1 'polypeptide(L)'
;MITVDDCNGCNIFIGPTKGSVFLRDCAECRFLIVCQQFRARDCKVVDIFLCCATQPIIESCNDIRFGCFCYNYGALEDQFKNACLSIFNNNWSNIHDFTPAEGERNWSLLPKDARIEDFFPLPSPEKLGDLQIMTDPQSSLVSQTHGCLQRLSMQYCLVVFFADGHAQNRALSLIKELEQTDNILLRTKEILLEEEASERIFGTNAYNKVVKRGPVIGLEYNGKDCISMCLETAKNIATSTGCTGLVYVSTCPKTARKQIENFFSHADVHKIETKS
;
A
#
# COMPACT_ATOMS: atom_id res chain seq x y z
N MET A 1 5.35 19.61 -6.19
CA MET A 1 4.53 19.79 -4.97
C MET A 1 3.19 20.36 -5.40
N ILE A 2 2.09 19.81 -4.89
CA ILE A 2 0.73 20.31 -5.05
C ILE A 2 0.26 20.76 -3.68
N THR A 3 -0.36 21.95 -3.60
CA THR A 3 -0.99 22.45 -2.38
C THR A 3 -2.46 22.71 -2.67
N VAL A 4 -3.33 22.20 -1.82
CA VAL A 4 -4.78 22.50 -1.79
C VAL A 4 -5.04 23.24 -0.49
N ASP A 5 -5.60 24.42 -0.58
CA ASP A 5 -5.70 25.36 0.52
C ASP A 5 -7.10 25.99 0.58
N ASP A 6 -7.63 26.16 1.78
CA ASP A 6 -8.89 26.86 2.05
C ASP A 6 -10.09 26.36 1.22
N CYS A 7 -10.29 25.01 1.19
CA CYS A 7 -11.39 24.39 0.47
C CYS A 7 -12.47 23.90 1.42
N ASN A 8 -13.74 24.07 1.03
CA ASN A 8 -14.89 23.58 1.78
C ASN A 8 -15.86 22.83 0.88
N GLY A 9 -16.33 21.64 1.32
CA GLY A 9 -17.33 20.82 0.62
C GLY A 9 -16.89 20.32 -0.76
N CYS A 10 -15.58 20.21 -1.04
CA CYS A 10 -15.04 19.86 -2.35
C CYS A 10 -14.75 18.38 -2.51
N ASN A 11 -14.90 17.85 -3.74
CA ASN A 11 -14.44 16.55 -4.14
C ASN A 11 -13.26 16.73 -5.10
N ILE A 12 -12.06 16.27 -4.72
CA ILE A 12 -10.82 16.55 -5.46
C ILE A 12 -10.07 15.24 -5.73
N PHE A 13 -9.78 14.98 -7.01
CA PHE A 13 -8.93 13.88 -7.45
C PHE A 13 -7.56 14.40 -7.87
N ILE A 14 -6.50 13.83 -7.29
CA ILE A 14 -5.10 14.09 -7.62
C ILE A 14 -4.46 12.78 -8.03
N GLY A 15 -4.20 12.61 -9.32
CA GLY A 15 -3.53 11.44 -9.89
C GLY A 15 -2.05 11.31 -9.48
N PRO A 16 -1.34 10.29 -9.98
CA PRO A 16 0.03 10.01 -9.58
C PRO A 16 0.96 11.22 -9.67
N THR A 17 1.44 11.66 -8.52
CA THR A 17 2.24 12.88 -8.34
C THR A 17 3.62 12.55 -7.82
N LYS A 18 4.67 12.88 -8.60
CA LYS A 18 6.07 12.81 -8.16
C LYS A 18 6.36 13.94 -7.19
N GLY A 19 6.21 13.66 -5.89
CA GLY A 19 6.45 14.63 -4.83
C GLY A 19 5.31 14.73 -3.83
N SER A 20 5.20 15.88 -3.16
CA SER A 20 4.28 16.07 -2.04
C SER A 20 2.93 16.62 -2.47
N VAL A 21 1.86 16.12 -1.84
CA VAL A 21 0.55 16.76 -1.78
C VAL A 21 0.35 17.27 -0.37
N PHE A 22 -0.02 18.55 -0.25
CA PHE A 22 -0.25 19.21 1.02
C PHE A 22 -1.65 19.82 1.05
N LEU A 23 -2.45 19.44 2.05
CA LEU A 23 -3.77 19.99 2.32
C LEU A 23 -3.67 20.94 3.51
N ARG A 24 -4.26 22.14 3.40
CA ARG A 24 -4.35 23.12 4.50
C ARG A 24 -5.74 23.72 4.57
N ASP A 25 -6.19 23.98 5.79
CA ASP A 25 -7.43 24.71 6.05
C ASP A 25 -8.65 24.19 5.25
N CYS A 26 -8.70 22.84 5.04
CA CYS A 26 -9.77 22.20 4.29
C CYS A 26 -10.81 21.61 5.23
N ALA A 27 -12.10 21.78 4.90
CA ALA A 27 -13.21 21.27 5.69
C ALA A 27 -14.28 20.58 4.82
N GLU A 28 -14.89 19.51 5.35
CA GLU A 28 -15.99 18.75 4.70
C GLU A 28 -15.65 18.29 3.28
N CYS A 29 -14.37 18.06 3.01
CA CYS A 29 -13.85 17.69 1.70
C CYS A 29 -13.62 16.20 1.56
N ARG A 30 -13.60 15.71 0.31
CA ARG A 30 -13.24 14.36 -0.05
C ARG A 30 -12.11 14.39 -1.06
N PHE A 31 -11.10 13.58 -0.79
CA PHE A 31 -9.90 13.51 -1.61
C PHE A 31 -9.63 12.10 -2.07
N LEU A 32 -9.22 11.98 -3.33
CA LEU A 32 -8.64 10.77 -3.90
C LEU A 32 -7.23 11.12 -4.38
N ILE A 33 -6.19 10.56 -3.76
CA ILE A 33 -4.81 11.05 -3.93
C ILE A 33 -3.84 9.90 -4.16
N VAL A 34 -2.95 10.07 -5.15
CA VAL A 34 -1.75 9.25 -5.35
C VAL A 34 -0.52 10.14 -5.33
N CYS A 35 0.39 9.94 -4.37
CA CYS A 35 1.55 10.81 -4.22
C CYS A 35 2.75 10.11 -3.56
N GLN A 36 3.91 10.75 -3.63
CA GLN A 36 5.09 10.30 -2.92
C GLN A 36 4.99 10.63 -1.42
N GLN A 37 4.55 11.85 -1.08
CA GLN A 37 4.40 12.31 0.30
C GLN A 37 3.04 12.99 0.48
N PHE A 38 2.39 12.71 1.60
CA PHE A 38 1.12 13.33 1.97
C PHE A 38 1.26 14.07 3.29
N ARG A 39 0.73 15.28 3.35
CA ARG A 39 0.60 16.06 4.57
C ARG A 39 -0.75 16.76 4.61
N ALA A 40 -1.36 16.81 5.79
CA ALA A 40 -2.54 17.65 6.05
C ALA A 40 -2.33 18.45 7.33
N ARG A 41 -2.77 19.72 7.32
CA ARG A 41 -2.71 20.61 8.47
C ARG A 41 -3.98 21.45 8.55
N ASP A 42 -4.45 21.67 9.78
CA ASP A 42 -5.64 22.48 10.09
C ASP A 42 -6.90 22.03 9.31
N CYS A 43 -7.04 20.72 9.03
CA CYS A 43 -8.16 20.14 8.28
C CYS A 43 -9.19 19.50 9.21
N LYS A 44 -10.48 19.52 8.82
CA LYS A 44 -11.59 19.00 9.61
C LYS A 44 -12.61 18.25 8.77
N VAL A 45 -13.07 17.09 9.24
CA VAL A 45 -14.12 16.27 8.57
C VAL A 45 -13.75 15.99 7.12
N VAL A 46 -12.63 15.30 6.90
CA VAL A 46 -12.10 15.02 5.55
C VAL A 46 -11.95 13.53 5.32
N ASP A 47 -12.48 13.04 4.19
CA ASP A 47 -12.32 11.67 3.72
C ASP A 47 -11.21 11.60 2.67
N ILE A 48 -10.26 10.69 2.85
CA ILE A 48 -9.09 10.60 1.98
C ILE A 48 -8.86 9.16 1.54
N PHE A 49 -9.07 8.88 0.26
CA PHE A 49 -8.65 7.63 -0.37
C PHE A 49 -7.24 7.81 -0.91
N LEU A 50 -6.27 7.14 -0.27
CA LEU A 50 -4.86 7.47 -0.42
C LEU A 50 -4.03 6.31 -0.95
N CYS A 51 -3.15 6.62 -1.90
CA CYS A 51 -1.95 5.85 -2.19
C CYS A 51 -0.74 6.75 -1.96
N CYS A 52 0.05 6.45 -0.93
CA CYS A 52 1.18 7.28 -0.54
C CYS A 52 2.44 6.44 -0.31
N ALA A 53 3.52 6.78 -1.00
CA ALA A 53 4.76 6.02 -0.93
C ALA A 53 5.48 6.17 0.42
N THR A 54 5.30 7.28 1.14
CA THR A 54 5.86 7.52 2.49
C THR A 54 4.77 7.52 3.54
N GLN A 55 5.13 7.56 4.81
CA GLN A 55 4.17 7.68 5.91
C GLN A 55 3.41 9.02 5.80
N PRO A 56 2.06 8.99 5.73
CA PRO A 56 1.25 10.19 5.75
C PRO A 56 1.38 10.93 7.08
N ILE A 57 1.34 12.24 7.03
CA ILE A 57 1.50 13.11 8.20
C ILE A 57 0.27 14.02 8.33
N ILE A 58 -0.25 14.14 9.55
CA ILE A 58 -1.28 15.12 9.90
C ILE A 58 -0.83 15.99 11.07
N GLU A 59 -1.30 17.22 11.11
CA GLU A 59 -1.04 18.20 12.16
C GLU A 59 -2.27 19.07 12.38
N SER A 60 -2.69 19.27 13.63
CA SER A 60 -3.86 20.10 13.99
C SER A 60 -5.14 19.74 13.22
N CYS A 61 -5.30 18.46 12.90
CA CYS A 61 -6.46 17.95 12.18
C CYS A 61 -7.48 17.32 13.12
N ASN A 62 -8.74 17.23 12.68
CA ASN A 62 -9.81 16.58 13.43
C ASN A 62 -10.75 15.82 12.47
N ASP A 63 -11.16 14.61 12.86
CA ASP A 63 -12.07 13.76 12.08
C ASP A 63 -11.61 13.53 10.63
N ILE A 64 -10.37 13.10 10.46
CA ILE A 64 -9.82 12.71 9.16
C ILE A 64 -9.98 11.19 9.00
N ARG A 65 -10.61 10.72 7.92
CA ARG A 65 -10.81 9.31 7.65
C ARG A 65 -10.03 8.87 6.41
N PHE A 66 -9.27 7.77 6.55
CA PHE A 66 -8.44 7.26 5.48
C PHE A 66 -8.97 5.94 4.93
N GLY A 67 -8.95 5.80 3.60
CA GLY A 67 -9.21 4.58 2.85
C GLY A 67 -8.10 4.28 1.85
N CYS A 68 -8.01 3.03 1.38
CA CYS A 68 -7.09 2.66 0.33
C CYS A 68 -7.55 3.22 -1.02
N PHE A 69 -6.63 3.77 -1.82
CA PHE A 69 -6.92 4.21 -3.19
C PHE A 69 -7.39 3.03 -4.04
N CYS A 70 -8.48 3.18 -4.79
CA CYS A 70 -9.11 2.10 -5.54
C CYS A 70 -9.53 2.43 -6.99
N TYR A 71 -9.32 3.66 -7.48
CA TYR A 71 -9.63 3.96 -8.88
C TYR A 71 -8.64 3.27 -9.81
N ASN A 72 -9.17 2.81 -10.96
CA ASN A 72 -8.38 2.35 -12.08
C ASN A 72 -8.90 2.95 -13.39
N TYR A 73 -7.99 3.34 -14.29
CA TYR A 73 -8.27 3.89 -15.60
C TYR A 73 -7.06 3.70 -16.53
N GLY A 74 -7.28 3.70 -17.82
CA GLY A 74 -6.27 3.27 -18.81
C GLY A 74 -4.89 3.92 -18.72
N ALA A 75 -4.80 5.19 -18.31
CA ALA A 75 -3.52 5.91 -18.20
C ALA A 75 -2.83 5.76 -16.85
N LEU A 76 -3.46 5.12 -15.86
CA LEU A 76 -2.99 5.12 -14.48
C LEU A 76 -1.62 4.45 -14.32
N GLU A 77 -1.40 3.30 -14.97
CA GLU A 77 -0.13 2.57 -14.89
C GLU A 77 1.05 3.38 -15.41
N ASP A 78 0.87 4.05 -16.57
CA ASP A 78 1.90 4.91 -17.14
C ASP A 78 2.15 6.15 -16.27
N GLN A 79 1.11 6.69 -15.64
CA GLN A 79 1.26 7.79 -14.69
C GLN A 79 2.05 7.38 -13.45
N PHE A 80 1.83 6.16 -12.89
CA PHE A 80 2.65 5.62 -11.80
C PHE A 80 4.12 5.52 -12.21
N LYS A 81 4.41 4.97 -13.39
CA LYS A 81 5.77 4.86 -13.95
C LYS A 81 6.43 6.25 -14.10
N ASN A 82 5.72 7.20 -14.69
CA ASN A 82 6.20 8.56 -14.92
C ASN A 82 6.45 9.32 -13.60
N ALA A 83 5.64 9.06 -12.57
CA ALA A 83 5.81 9.61 -11.24
C ALA A 83 6.90 8.88 -10.42
N CYS A 84 7.50 7.80 -10.95
CA CYS A 84 8.43 6.94 -10.24
C CYS A 84 7.85 6.38 -8.93
N LEU A 85 6.57 6.02 -8.95
CA LEU A 85 5.85 5.42 -7.83
C LEU A 85 5.66 3.93 -8.06
N SER A 86 5.89 3.11 -7.03
CA SER A 86 5.54 1.70 -7.05
C SER A 86 4.11 1.49 -6.57
N ILE A 87 3.36 0.65 -7.26
CA ILE A 87 2.00 0.23 -6.86
C ILE A 87 1.99 -0.58 -5.55
N PHE A 88 3.15 -1.11 -5.12
CA PHE A 88 3.31 -1.84 -3.87
C PHE A 88 3.73 -0.93 -2.70
N ASN A 89 4.09 0.34 -2.94
CA ASN A 89 4.52 1.26 -1.90
C ASN A 89 3.36 2.15 -1.45
N ASN A 90 2.40 1.55 -0.72
CA ASN A 90 1.26 2.29 -0.18
C ASN A 90 1.21 2.23 1.35
N ASN A 91 1.44 3.38 1.99
CA ASN A 91 1.39 3.54 3.45
C ASN A 91 0.10 4.24 3.92
N TRP A 92 -0.98 4.16 3.16
CA TRP A 92 -2.23 4.89 3.38
C TRP A 92 -2.82 4.78 4.80
N SER A 93 -2.54 3.69 5.51
CA SER A 93 -3.08 3.40 6.85
C SER A 93 -2.08 3.65 7.99
N ASN A 94 -0.83 4.01 7.68
CA ASN A 94 0.23 4.23 8.69
C ASN A 94 0.40 5.72 8.96
N ILE A 95 -0.59 6.34 9.57
CA ILE A 95 -0.65 7.79 9.78
C ILE A 95 0.22 8.22 10.95
N HIS A 96 1.03 9.26 10.75
CA HIS A 96 1.72 9.96 11.81
C HIS A 96 0.96 11.26 12.17
N ASP A 97 0.50 11.32 13.40
CA ASP A 97 -0.16 12.51 13.94
C ASP A 97 0.82 13.28 14.81
N PHE A 98 1.14 14.53 14.42
CA PHE A 98 2.05 15.39 15.17
C PHE A 98 1.38 16.05 16.38
N THR A 99 0.06 16.07 16.43
CA THR A 99 -0.73 16.78 17.46
C THR A 99 -1.81 15.86 18.07
N PRO A 100 -1.42 14.67 18.57
CA PRO A 100 -2.40 13.77 19.18
C PRO A 100 -3.02 14.43 20.40
N ALA A 101 -4.35 14.47 20.48
CA ALA A 101 -5.08 14.99 21.63
C ALA A 101 -5.43 13.83 22.60
N GLU A 102 -5.30 14.04 23.90
CA GLU A 102 -5.73 13.06 24.90
C GLU A 102 -7.25 12.85 24.83
N GLY A 103 -7.66 11.60 24.59
CA GLY A 103 -9.08 11.20 24.55
C GLY A 103 -9.80 11.48 23.23
N GLU A 104 -9.19 12.14 22.27
CA GLU A 104 -9.75 12.38 20.95
C GLU A 104 -8.98 11.62 19.85
N ARG A 105 -9.71 11.13 18.85
CA ARG A 105 -9.10 10.55 17.65
C ARG A 105 -9.15 11.57 16.54
N ASN A 106 -8.01 12.19 16.22
CA ASN A 106 -7.88 13.11 15.11
C ASN A 106 -8.10 12.42 13.76
N TRP A 107 -7.90 11.11 13.71
CA TRP A 107 -8.07 10.31 12.49
C TRP A 107 -8.57 8.89 12.78
N SER A 108 -9.14 8.28 11.75
CA SER A 108 -9.55 6.87 11.74
C SER A 108 -9.41 6.27 10.33
N LEU A 109 -9.50 4.95 10.23
CA LEU A 109 -9.66 4.29 8.94
C LEU A 109 -11.16 4.20 8.60
N LEU A 110 -11.47 4.33 7.31
CA LEU A 110 -12.80 4.05 6.80
C LEU A 110 -13.18 2.59 7.06
N PRO A 111 -14.46 2.27 7.23
CA PRO A 111 -14.93 0.90 7.35
C PRO A 111 -14.42 0.03 6.18
N LYS A 112 -14.18 -1.25 6.45
CA LYS A 112 -13.65 -2.20 5.46
C LYS A 112 -14.56 -2.37 4.23
N ASP A 113 -15.86 -2.23 4.43
CA ASP A 113 -16.92 -2.32 3.44
C ASP A 113 -17.32 -0.96 2.83
N ALA A 114 -16.59 0.10 3.18
CA ALA A 114 -16.80 1.42 2.60
C ALA A 114 -16.54 1.40 1.10
N ARG A 115 -17.56 1.72 0.32
CA ARG A 115 -17.47 1.82 -1.14
C ARG A 115 -17.10 3.24 -1.52
N ILE A 116 -16.15 3.37 -2.44
CA ILE A 116 -15.68 4.70 -2.88
C ILE A 116 -16.82 5.55 -3.46
N GLU A 117 -17.79 4.91 -4.11
CA GLU A 117 -18.91 5.59 -4.73
C GLU A 117 -19.82 6.31 -3.73
N ASP A 118 -19.85 5.83 -2.47
CA ASP A 118 -20.64 6.46 -1.40
C ASP A 118 -19.99 7.75 -0.90
N PHE A 119 -18.69 7.91 -1.12
CA PHE A 119 -17.90 9.05 -0.67
C PHE A 119 -17.54 9.99 -1.83
N PHE A 120 -17.17 9.44 -2.96
CA PHE A 120 -16.63 10.17 -4.09
C PHE A 120 -17.42 9.83 -5.36
N PRO A 121 -18.51 10.55 -5.64
CA PRO A 121 -19.36 10.24 -6.79
C PRO A 121 -18.58 10.43 -8.09
N LEU A 122 -18.69 9.44 -8.97
CA LEU A 122 -18.10 9.53 -10.30
C LEU A 122 -18.75 10.68 -11.09
N PRO A 123 -17.96 11.46 -11.83
CA PRO A 123 -18.50 12.40 -12.81
C PRO A 123 -19.39 11.68 -13.82
N SER A 124 -20.39 12.37 -14.38
CA SER A 124 -21.22 11.79 -15.42
C SER A 124 -20.38 11.37 -16.64
N PRO A 125 -20.75 10.32 -17.36
CA PRO A 125 -20.02 9.86 -18.56
C PRO A 125 -19.78 10.97 -19.59
N GLU A 126 -20.70 11.90 -19.71
CA GLU A 126 -20.58 13.06 -20.61
C GLU A 126 -19.40 14.00 -20.25
N LYS A 127 -19.05 14.06 -18.95
CA LYS A 127 -17.90 14.86 -18.45
C LYS A 127 -16.58 14.11 -18.53
N LEU A 128 -16.63 12.78 -18.55
CA LEU A 128 -15.43 11.94 -18.60
C LEU A 128 -14.94 11.71 -20.04
N GLY A 129 -15.79 11.95 -21.07
CA GLY A 129 -15.47 11.64 -22.45
C GLY A 129 -15.14 10.16 -22.62
N ASP A 130 -13.98 9.86 -23.21
CA ASP A 130 -13.52 8.49 -23.42
C ASP A 130 -12.88 7.85 -22.16
N LEU A 131 -12.78 8.58 -21.05
CA LEU A 131 -12.16 8.09 -19.82
C LEU A 131 -13.13 7.15 -19.09
N GLN A 132 -12.77 5.87 -19.03
CA GLN A 132 -13.48 4.87 -18.23
C GLN A 132 -12.78 4.72 -16.89
N ILE A 133 -13.48 5.05 -15.80
CA ILE A 133 -12.99 4.86 -14.43
C ILE A 133 -13.66 3.62 -13.87
N MET A 134 -12.85 2.67 -13.42
CA MET A 134 -13.27 1.48 -12.67
C MET A 134 -13.06 1.72 -11.19
N THR A 135 -14.03 1.36 -10.38
CA THR A 135 -14.01 1.52 -8.92
C THR A 135 -14.02 0.18 -8.20
N ASP A 136 -14.18 -0.91 -8.93
CA ASP A 136 -14.12 -2.26 -8.39
C ASP A 136 -12.71 -2.53 -7.81
N PRO A 137 -12.60 -2.85 -6.50
CA PRO A 137 -11.34 -3.15 -5.86
C PRO A 137 -10.52 -4.26 -6.55
N GLN A 138 -11.20 -5.25 -7.16
CA GLN A 138 -10.55 -6.35 -7.87
C GLN A 138 -9.91 -5.92 -9.20
N SER A 139 -10.36 -4.81 -9.76
CA SER A 139 -9.77 -4.21 -10.97
C SER A 139 -8.71 -3.16 -10.65
N SER A 140 -8.48 -2.84 -9.38
CA SER A 140 -7.55 -1.79 -8.98
C SER A 140 -6.11 -2.15 -9.30
N LEU A 141 -5.38 -1.20 -9.89
CA LEU A 141 -3.93 -1.32 -10.10
C LEU A 141 -3.17 -1.37 -8.76
N VAL A 142 -3.63 -0.61 -7.77
CA VAL A 142 -3.09 -0.60 -6.41
C VAL A 142 -3.79 -1.69 -5.60
N SER A 143 -3.01 -2.64 -5.08
CA SER A 143 -3.55 -3.72 -4.27
C SER A 143 -4.30 -3.20 -3.05
N GLN A 144 -5.51 -3.69 -2.84
CA GLN A 144 -6.31 -3.33 -1.67
C GLN A 144 -5.72 -3.99 -0.43
N THR A 145 -5.24 -3.17 0.49
CA THR A 145 -4.65 -3.62 1.75
C THR A 145 -5.53 -3.21 2.92
N HIS A 146 -5.50 -4.01 4.00
CA HIS A 146 -6.31 -3.74 5.19
C HIS A 146 -5.60 -2.86 6.23
N GLY A 147 -4.30 -2.57 6.01
CA GLY A 147 -3.49 -1.83 6.98
C GLY A 147 -3.11 -2.65 8.22
N CYS A 148 -2.10 -2.19 8.95
CA CYS A 148 -1.53 -2.92 10.08
C CYS A 148 -2.41 -2.92 11.34
N LEU A 149 -3.45 -2.11 11.40
CA LEU A 149 -4.35 -2.00 12.56
C LEU A 149 -5.40 -3.10 12.61
N GLN A 150 -5.70 -3.73 11.47
CA GLN A 150 -6.72 -4.78 11.35
C GLN A 150 -6.06 -6.16 11.33
N ARG A 151 -5.94 -6.79 12.50
CA ARG A 151 -5.41 -8.14 12.63
C ARG A 151 -6.53 -9.09 13.00
N LEU A 152 -6.76 -10.10 12.16
CA LEU A 152 -7.83 -11.09 12.36
C LEU A 152 -7.32 -12.36 13.06
N SER A 153 -6.02 -12.61 13.05
CA SER A 153 -5.41 -13.85 13.54
C SER A 153 -4.05 -13.59 14.18
N MET A 154 -3.58 -14.56 14.97
CA MET A 154 -2.20 -14.59 15.49
C MET A 154 -1.20 -15.18 14.48
N GLN A 155 -1.66 -15.66 13.33
CA GLN A 155 -0.79 -16.17 12.28
C GLN A 155 -0.51 -15.08 11.23
N TYR A 156 0.75 -15.02 10.85
CA TYR A 156 1.30 -14.08 9.87
C TYR A 156 2.14 -14.82 8.85
N CYS A 157 2.18 -14.31 7.64
CA CYS A 157 3.04 -14.82 6.58
C CYS A 157 3.70 -13.66 5.84
N LEU A 158 5.02 -13.73 5.68
CA LEU A 158 5.77 -12.89 4.76
C LEU A 158 5.97 -13.66 3.46
N VAL A 159 5.56 -13.07 2.35
CA VAL A 159 5.88 -13.53 1.00
C VAL A 159 6.79 -12.50 0.36
N VAL A 160 7.91 -12.94 -0.22
CA VAL A 160 8.86 -12.03 -0.91
C VAL A 160 9.13 -12.56 -2.31
N PHE A 161 8.82 -11.76 -3.33
CA PHE A 161 9.16 -12.04 -4.72
C PHE A 161 10.48 -11.35 -5.08
N PHE A 162 11.41 -12.11 -5.63
CA PHE A 162 12.72 -11.61 -6.07
C PHE A 162 12.68 -11.14 -7.52
N ALA A 163 13.49 -10.12 -7.85
CA ALA A 163 13.54 -9.51 -9.16
C ALA A 163 13.97 -10.48 -10.27
N ASP A 164 13.18 -10.54 -11.34
CA ASP A 164 13.43 -11.33 -12.56
C ASP A 164 12.74 -10.77 -13.81
N GLY A 165 12.23 -9.52 -13.72
CA GLY A 165 11.42 -8.89 -14.75
C GLY A 165 9.92 -9.26 -14.70
N HIS A 166 9.51 -10.28 -13.93
CA HIS A 166 8.11 -10.74 -13.81
C HIS A 166 7.62 -10.81 -12.36
N ALA A 167 8.43 -10.37 -11.39
CA ALA A 167 8.10 -10.41 -9.97
C ALA A 167 6.78 -9.68 -9.65
N GLN A 168 6.55 -8.53 -10.26
CA GLN A 168 5.31 -7.76 -10.12
C GLN A 168 4.08 -8.57 -10.53
N ASN A 169 4.10 -9.19 -11.70
CA ASN A 169 2.98 -9.97 -12.20
C ASN A 169 2.68 -11.17 -11.31
N ARG A 170 3.72 -11.86 -10.80
CA ARG A 170 3.53 -12.98 -9.88
C ARG A 170 3.00 -12.55 -8.52
N ALA A 171 3.45 -11.39 -8.02
CA ALA A 171 2.91 -10.82 -6.78
C ALA A 171 1.43 -10.47 -6.92
N LEU A 172 1.03 -9.82 -8.02
CA LEU A 172 -0.37 -9.50 -8.30
C LEU A 172 -1.22 -10.77 -8.49
N SER A 173 -0.69 -11.81 -9.16
CA SER A 173 -1.39 -13.09 -9.29
C SER A 173 -1.65 -13.74 -7.94
N LEU A 174 -0.65 -13.75 -7.04
CA LEU A 174 -0.81 -14.29 -5.69
C LEU A 174 -1.85 -13.51 -4.89
N ILE A 175 -1.83 -12.18 -4.97
CA ILE A 175 -2.81 -11.33 -4.31
C ILE A 175 -4.21 -11.66 -4.79
N LYS A 176 -4.43 -11.73 -6.10
CA LYS A 176 -5.72 -12.04 -6.71
C LYS A 176 -6.25 -13.42 -6.33
N GLU A 177 -5.39 -14.44 -6.31
CA GLU A 177 -5.81 -15.78 -5.90
C GLU A 177 -6.20 -15.84 -4.41
N LEU A 178 -5.47 -15.12 -3.54
CA LEU A 178 -5.74 -15.11 -2.10
C LEU A 178 -6.90 -14.20 -1.69
N GLU A 179 -7.35 -13.26 -2.52
CA GLU A 179 -8.55 -12.45 -2.27
C GLU A 179 -9.83 -13.28 -2.09
N GLN A 180 -9.86 -14.50 -2.65
CA GLN A 180 -10.99 -15.42 -2.52
C GLN A 180 -10.97 -16.21 -1.19
N THR A 181 -10.02 -15.92 -0.30
CA THR A 181 -9.84 -16.61 0.98
C THR A 181 -10.14 -15.69 2.17
N ASP A 182 -10.21 -16.27 3.37
CA ASP A 182 -10.34 -15.51 4.62
C ASP A 182 -9.02 -14.85 5.07
N ASN A 183 -7.97 -14.98 4.26
CA ASN A 183 -6.67 -14.36 4.56
C ASN A 183 -6.63 -12.94 4.02
N ILE A 184 -6.18 -12.01 4.84
CA ILE A 184 -6.12 -10.59 4.48
C ILE A 184 -4.69 -10.15 4.18
N LEU A 185 -4.54 -9.35 3.13
CA LEU A 185 -3.33 -8.63 2.81
C LEU A 185 -3.27 -7.37 3.66
N LEU A 186 -2.32 -7.31 4.60
CA LEU A 186 -2.20 -6.15 5.50
C LEU A 186 -1.46 -5.00 4.84
N ARG A 187 -0.34 -5.28 4.21
CA ARG A 187 0.49 -4.27 3.50
C ARG A 187 1.40 -4.91 2.48
N THR A 188 1.88 -4.08 1.57
CA THR A 188 2.84 -4.43 0.53
C THR A 188 4.01 -3.47 0.54
N LYS A 189 5.18 -3.90 0.04
CA LYS A 189 6.35 -3.04 -0.09
C LYS A 189 7.29 -3.54 -1.18
N GLU A 190 7.78 -2.62 -2.00
CA GLU A 190 8.86 -2.86 -2.96
C GLU A 190 10.10 -2.08 -2.53
N ILE A 191 11.22 -2.78 -2.29
CA ILE A 191 12.46 -2.22 -1.78
C ILE A 191 13.70 -2.89 -2.37
N LEU A 192 14.82 -2.18 -2.37
CA LEU A 192 16.13 -2.79 -2.53
C LEU A 192 16.59 -3.36 -1.19
N LEU A 193 17.15 -4.57 -1.20
CA LEU A 193 17.73 -5.22 -0.04
C LEU A 193 19.23 -5.39 -0.22
N GLU A 194 19.98 -4.97 0.79
CA GLU A 194 21.40 -5.29 0.94
C GLU A 194 21.58 -6.67 1.58
N GLU A 195 22.77 -7.25 1.46
CA GLU A 195 23.06 -8.60 1.99
C GLU A 195 22.81 -8.70 3.49
N GLU A 196 23.24 -7.72 4.27
CA GLU A 196 23.05 -7.70 5.73
C GLU A 196 21.57 -7.66 6.11
N ALA A 197 20.76 -6.87 5.38
CA ALA A 197 19.32 -6.81 5.58
C ALA A 197 18.67 -8.14 5.18
N SER A 198 19.11 -8.74 4.06
CA SER A 198 18.66 -10.05 3.61
C SER A 198 18.89 -11.13 4.67
N GLU A 199 20.11 -11.21 5.22
CA GLU A 199 20.45 -12.18 6.27
C GLU A 199 19.63 -11.96 7.54
N ARG A 200 19.41 -10.72 7.94
CA ARG A 200 18.58 -10.39 9.11
C ARG A 200 17.11 -10.77 8.92
N ILE A 201 16.57 -10.59 7.71
CA ILE A 201 15.18 -10.90 7.37
C ILE A 201 14.98 -12.41 7.26
N PHE A 202 15.81 -13.08 6.46
CA PHE A 202 15.61 -14.49 6.13
C PHE A 202 16.31 -15.47 7.11
N GLY A 203 17.23 -14.97 7.94
CA GLY A 203 18.02 -15.78 8.88
C GLY A 203 19.07 -16.66 8.20
N THR A 204 19.41 -16.39 6.93
CA THR A 204 20.39 -17.14 6.13
C THR A 204 20.96 -16.26 5.02
N ASN A 205 22.17 -16.57 4.56
CA ASN A 205 22.80 -15.91 3.42
C ASN A 205 22.39 -16.49 2.05
N ALA A 206 21.51 -17.50 2.03
CA ALA A 206 21.09 -18.18 0.81
C ALA A 206 20.48 -17.25 -0.24
N TYR A 207 19.89 -16.13 0.21
CA TYR A 207 19.21 -15.16 -0.66
C TYR A 207 20.08 -13.99 -1.09
N ASN A 208 21.34 -13.86 -0.61
CA ASN A 208 22.23 -12.72 -0.90
C ASN A 208 22.47 -12.53 -2.42
N LYS A 209 22.58 -13.61 -3.17
CA LYS A 209 22.78 -13.52 -4.64
C LYS A 209 21.53 -13.06 -5.38
N VAL A 210 20.35 -13.45 -4.92
CA VAL A 210 19.10 -13.12 -5.61
C VAL A 210 18.61 -11.71 -5.29
N VAL A 211 18.81 -11.20 -4.09
CA VAL A 211 18.44 -9.82 -3.72
C VAL A 211 19.24 -8.77 -4.48
N LYS A 212 20.46 -9.10 -4.95
CA LYS A 212 21.28 -8.21 -5.79
C LYS A 212 20.73 -8.01 -7.22
N ARG A 213 19.76 -8.79 -7.65
CA ARG A 213 19.20 -8.67 -9.00
C ARG A 213 18.33 -7.43 -9.18
N GLY A 214 17.82 -6.85 -8.09
CA GLY A 214 16.95 -5.69 -8.12
C GLY A 214 16.00 -5.64 -6.93
N PRO A 215 15.01 -4.72 -6.97
CA PRO A 215 14.05 -4.57 -5.88
C PRO A 215 13.24 -5.86 -5.67
N VAL A 216 12.92 -6.12 -4.42
CA VAL A 216 12.07 -7.24 -4.00
C VAL A 216 10.71 -6.73 -3.58
N ILE A 217 9.66 -7.53 -3.80
CA ILE A 217 8.29 -7.19 -3.43
C ILE A 217 7.90 -8.07 -2.25
N GLY A 218 7.67 -7.45 -1.09
CA GLY A 218 7.19 -8.10 0.12
C GLY A 218 5.71 -7.87 0.36
N LEU A 219 5.01 -8.95 0.74
CA LEU A 219 3.59 -8.97 1.07
C LEU A 219 3.42 -9.49 2.48
N GLU A 220 2.66 -8.80 3.32
CA GLU A 220 2.29 -9.26 4.66
C GLU A 220 0.85 -9.77 4.66
N TYR A 221 0.69 -11.06 4.90
CA TYR A 221 -0.60 -11.70 5.06
C TYR A 221 -0.90 -12.02 6.53
N ASN A 222 -2.18 -11.96 6.88
CA ASN A 222 -2.71 -12.36 8.18
C ASN A 222 -3.98 -13.18 7.99
N GLY A 223 -4.11 -14.28 8.73
CA GLY A 223 -5.26 -15.17 8.66
C GLY A 223 -4.95 -16.52 9.29
N LYS A 224 -5.97 -17.31 9.59
CA LYS A 224 -5.81 -18.58 10.32
C LYS A 224 -4.88 -19.57 9.61
N ASP A 225 -4.96 -19.64 8.29
CA ASP A 225 -4.20 -20.59 7.47
C ASP A 225 -3.27 -19.90 6.45
N CYS A 226 -2.89 -18.63 6.74
CA CYS A 226 -2.19 -17.78 5.77
C CYS A 226 -0.85 -18.37 5.30
N ILE A 227 -0.10 -19.08 6.16
CA ILE A 227 1.18 -19.68 5.76
C ILE A 227 0.95 -20.81 4.73
N SER A 228 0.05 -21.76 5.01
CA SER A 228 -0.22 -22.87 4.09
C SER A 228 -0.79 -22.39 2.77
N MET A 229 -1.73 -21.45 2.81
CA MET A 229 -2.33 -20.87 1.61
C MET A 229 -1.30 -20.09 0.77
N CYS A 230 -0.48 -19.25 1.39
CA CYS A 230 0.58 -18.54 0.68
C CYS A 230 1.62 -19.49 0.06
N LEU A 231 2.00 -20.57 0.78
CA LEU A 231 2.94 -21.57 0.27
C LEU A 231 2.38 -22.32 -0.94
N GLU A 232 1.13 -22.77 -0.87
CA GLU A 232 0.47 -23.49 -1.95
C GLU A 232 0.30 -22.59 -3.19
N THR A 233 -0.25 -21.41 -3.01
CA THR A 233 -0.46 -20.45 -4.10
C THR A 233 0.87 -20.03 -4.75
N ALA A 234 1.89 -19.71 -3.94
CA ALA A 234 3.21 -19.35 -4.48
C ALA A 234 3.86 -20.50 -5.26
N LYS A 235 3.68 -21.76 -4.81
CA LYS A 235 4.16 -22.95 -5.50
C LYS A 235 3.45 -23.15 -6.85
N ASN A 236 2.13 -22.95 -6.88
CA ASN A 236 1.34 -23.08 -8.11
C ASN A 236 1.77 -22.02 -9.14
N ILE A 237 1.93 -20.76 -8.72
CA ILE A 237 2.42 -19.68 -9.58
C ILE A 237 3.84 -19.96 -10.07
N ALA A 238 4.75 -20.40 -9.20
CA ALA A 238 6.11 -20.72 -9.58
C ALA A 238 6.17 -21.87 -10.59
N THR A 239 5.31 -22.88 -10.44
CA THR A 239 5.21 -24.01 -11.36
C THR A 239 4.66 -23.58 -12.72
N SER A 240 3.56 -22.82 -12.74
CA SER A 240 2.92 -22.37 -13.98
C SER A 240 3.76 -21.37 -14.77
N THR A 241 4.59 -20.58 -14.09
CA THR A 241 5.49 -19.59 -14.72
C THR A 241 6.91 -20.10 -14.96
N GLY A 242 7.25 -21.32 -14.50
CA GLY A 242 8.61 -21.86 -14.58
C GLY A 242 9.64 -21.13 -13.70
N CYS A 243 9.20 -20.29 -12.76
CA CYS A 243 10.05 -19.40 -11.95
C CYS A 243 10.27 -19.95 -10.54
N THR A 244 10.72 -21.19 -10.41
CA THR A 244 11.05 -21.79 -9.12
C THR A 244 12.25 -21.11 -8.46
N GLY A 245 12.21 -20.94 -7.12
CA GLY A 245 13.31 -20.34 -6.36
C GLY A 245 13.35 -18.82 -6.37
N LEU A 246 12.38 -18.14 -6.99
CA LEU A 246 12.27 -16.67 -7.05
C LEU A 246 11.17 -16.11 -6.15
N VAL A 247 10.70 -16.90 -5.21
CA VAL A 247 9.77 -16.48 -4.16
C VAL A 247 10.20 -17.10 -2.83
N TYR A 248 10.13 -16.30 -1.78
CA TYR A 248 10.26 -16.74 -0.40
C TYR A 248 8.88 -16.67 0.27
N VAL A 249 8.55 -17.67 1.08
CA VAL A 249 7.35 -17.68 1.91
C VAL A 249 7.75 -18.13 3.31
N SER A 250 7.31 -17.42 4.33
CA SER A 250 7.51 -17.82 5.73
C SER A 250 6.91 -19.21 5.98
N THR A 251 7.65 -20.08 6.67
CA THR A 251 7.23 -21.46 6.93
C THR A 251 6.82 -21.69 8.38
N CYS A 252 7.10 -20.75 9.27
CA CYS A 252 6.84 -20.88 10.70
C CYS A 252 6.24 -19.59 11.29
N PRO A 253 5.12 -19.65 12.03
CA PRO A 253 4.47 -18.47 12.61
C PRO A 253 5.38 -17.66 13.55
N LYS A 254 6.28 -18.34 14.29
CA LYS A 254 7.19 -17.67 15.25
C LYS A 254 8.25 -16.82 14.52
N THR A 255 8.78 -17.30 13.40
CA THR A 255 9.78 -16.58 12.62
C THR A 255 9.16 -15.56 11.69
N ALA A 256 7.97 -15.82 11.16
CA ALA A 256 7.26 -14.95 10.25
C ALA A 256 7.08 -13.53 10.81
N ARG A 257 6.68 -13.42 12.07
CA ARG A 257 6.49 -12.11 12.73
C ARG A 257 7.79 -11.29 12.75
N LYS A 258 8.90 -11.91 13.16
CA LYS A 258 10.21 -11.25 13.19
C LYS A 258 10.70 -10.88 11.77
N GLN A 259 10.44 -11.74 10.80
CA GLN A 259 10.79 -11.47 9.39
C GLN A 259 10.02 -10.29 8.84
N ILE A 260 8.72 -10.20 9.12
CA ILE A 260 7.85 -9.07 8.77
C ILE A 260 8.35 -7.78 9.41
N GLU A 261 8.60 -7.80 10.73
CA GLU A 261 9.15 -6.65 11.45
C GLU A 261 10.45 -6.18 10.83
N ASN A 262 11.40 -7.08 10.57
CA ASN A 262 12.67 -6.75 9.95
C ASN A 262 12.52 -6.21 8.52
N PHE A 263 11.63 -6.80 7.70
CA PHE A 263 11.42 -6.40 6.31
C PHE A 263 10.84 -4.99 6.22
N PHE A 264 9.74 -4.74 6.93
CA PHE A 264 9.04 -3.45 6.83
C PHE A 264 9.76 -2.33 7.58
N SER A 265 10.46 -2.61 8.71
CA SER A 265 11.29 -1.62 9.38
C SER A 265 12.49 -1.18 8.51
N HIS A 266 13.13 -2.12 7.81
CA HIS A 266 14.20 -1.79 6.86
C HIS A 266 13.69 -0.86 5.74
N ALA A 267 12.48 -1.13 5.24
CA ALA A 267 11.83 -0.31 4.24
C ALA A 267 11.55 1.14 4.70
N ASP A 268 11.34 1.36 5.99
CA ASP A 268 11.05 2.69 6.54
C ASP A 268 12.33 3.51 6.80
N VAL A 269 13.45 2.88 7.14
CA VAL A 269 14.74 3.54 7.43
C VAL A 269 15.42 4.08 6.15
N HIS A 270 15.46 3.32 5.07
CA HIS A 270 16.11 3.73 3.82
C HIS A 270 15.48 4.95 3.11
N LYS A 271 14.30 5.39 3.54
CA LYS A 271 13.70 6.64 3.04
C LYS A 271 14.33 7.90 3.61
N ILE A 272 15.06 7.82 4.72
CA ILE A 272 15.69 8.97 5.39
C ILE A 272 17.01 9.30 4.72
N GLU A 273 17.75 8.31 4.24
CA GLU A 273 19.10 8.48 3.70
C GLU A 273 19.17 8.99 2.24
N THR A 274 18.10 8.81 1.45
CA THR A 274 18.03 9.33 0.08
C THR A 274 17.72 10.84 -0.01
N LYS A 275 17.77 11.57 1.10
CA LYS A 275 17.50 13.02 1.20
C LYS A 275 18.72 13.86 1.54
N SER A 276 19.93 13.35 1.42
CA SER A 276 21.18 14.15 1.52
C SER A 276 21.73 14.52 0.14
#